data_9ff19bef13547dc225fa9efea535a2d7
#
_entry.id   9ff19bef13547dc225fa9efea535a2d7
#
_cell.length_a   1.000
_cell.length_b   1.000
_cell.length_c   1.000
_cell.angle_alpha   90.00
_cell.angle_beta   90.00
_cell.angle_gamma   90.00
#
_symmetry.space_group_name_H-M   'P 1'
#
loop_
_entity.id
_entity.type
_entity.pdbx_description
1 polymer ?
#
loop_
_entity_poly.entity_id
_entity_poly.type
_entity_poly.pdbx_seq_one_letter_code
_entity_poly.pdbx_strand_id
1 'polypeptide(L)'
;WISNPKIASKKSPGFLCLLREMTGIGMNENNPWLNLSDGGHIENMGLYELLRRRCKFIVCVDGEADPRSTFEGQLTLVRHAQIDFGVRLEPRLDDIRLDPKSTLSRTHSHLLRIHYPDAGPGKPKAIGLMLYLKLSLTGDETELLKRYRSISPDFPHESTLDQFYTEEQFEAYRQL
;
A
#
# COMPACT_ATOMS: atom_id res chain seq x y z
N TRP A 1 -7.06 -16.66 -14.56
CA TRP A 1 -8.50 -16.98 -14.54
C TRP A 1 -8.74 -18.26 -13.75
N ILE A 2 -9.71 -18.27 -12.89
CA ILE A 2 -10.14 -19.43 -12.11
C ILE A 2 -11.60 -19.78 -12.42
N SER A 3 -11.94 -21.06 -12.25
CA SER A 3 -13.35 -21.50 -12.35
C SER A 3 -14.16 -20.91 -11.20
N ASN A 4 -15.30 -20.32 -11.54
CA ASN A 4 -16.23 -19.82 -10.52
C ASN A 4 -16.80 -20.99 -9.72
N PRO A 5 -16.61 -21.09 -8.40
CA PRO A 5 -17.10 -22.21 -7.61
C PRO A 5 -18.63 -22.31 -7.56
N LYS A 6 -19.33 -21.20 -7.86
CA LYS A 6 -20.81 -21.18 -7.92
C LYS A 6 -21.34 -21.64 -9.28
N ILE A 7 -20.51 -21.60 -10.33
CA ILE A 7 -20.93 -21.91 -11.70
C ILE A 7 -19.86 -22.80 -12.32
N ALA A 8 -19.99 -24.13 -12.11
CA ALA A 8 -19.01 -25.07 -12.62
C ALA A 8 -18.92 -25.00 -14.16
N SER A 9 -17.72 -24.73 -14.69
CA SER A 9 -17.42 -24.81 -16.11
C SER A 9 -16.45 -25.96 -16.38
N LYS A 10 -16.82 -26.87 -17.31
CA LYS A 10 -15.93 -27.95 -17.76
C LYS A 10 -14.97 -27.52 -18.87
N LYS A 11 -15.07 -26.28 -19.36
CA LYS A 11 -14.24 -25.77 -20.46
C LYS A 11 -13.09 -24.95 -19.87
N SER A 12 -11.93 -25.01 -20.49
CA SER A 12 -10.81 -24.11 -20.15
C SER A 12 -11.14 -22.65 -20.50
N PRO A 13 -10.54 -21.68 -19.79
CA PRO A 13 -10.63 -20.28 -20.19
C PRO A 13 -10.03 -20.14 -21.59
N GLY A 14 -10.80 -19.58 -22.52
CA GLY A 14 -10.39 -19.42 -23.90
C GLY A 14 -9.95 -17.99 -24.22
N PHE A 15 -9.59 -17.73 -25.46
CA PHE A 15 -9.15 -16.41 -25.95
C PHE A 15 -10.14 -15.27 -25.64
N LEU A 16 -11.44 -15.57 -25.59
CA LEU A 16 -12.46 -14.58 -25.17
C LEU A 16 -12.25 -14.06 -23.74
N CYS A 17 -11.68 -14.87 -22.84
CA CYS A 17 -11.34 -14.38 -21.49
C CYS A 17 -10.23 -13.35 -21.54
N LEU A 18 -9.22 -13.55 -22.38
CA LEU A 18 -8.14 -12.56 -22.59
C LEU A 18 -8.67 -11.24 -23.16
N LEU A 19 -9.56 -11.32 -24.16
CA LEU A 19 -10.20 -10.12 -24.70
C LEU A 19 -11.04 -9.37 -23.67
N ARG A 20 -11.75 -10.08 -22.79
CA ARG A 20 -12.48 -9.46 -21.68
C ARG A 20 -11.54 -8.78 -20.70
N GLU A 21 -10.40 -9.38 -20.39
CA GLU A 21 -9.38 -8.80 -19.52
C GLU A 21 -8.82 -7.49 -20.12
N MET A 22 -8.51 -7.49 -21.42
CA MET A 22 -8.01 -6.30 -22.11
C MET A 22 -9.03 -5.17 -22.20
N THR A 23 -10.30 -5.48 -22.33
CA THR A 23 -11.38 -4.50 -22.54
C THR A 23 -12.15 -4.16 -21.26
N GLY A 24 -12.06 -4.96 -20.23
CA GLY A 24 -12.87 -4.86 -19.00
C GLY A 24 -14.36 -5.19 -19.22
N ILE A 25 -14.77 -5.52 -20.46
CA ILE A 25 -16.19 -5.70 -20.81
C ILE A 25 -16.69 -7.08 -20.35
N GLY A 26 -17.81 -7.07 -19.62
CA GLY A 26 -18.49 -8.30 -19.20
C GLY A 26 -17.74 -9.07 -18.11
N MET A 27 -16.82 -8.45 -17.39
CA MET A 27 -16.18 -9.04 -16.21
C MET A 27 -17.08 -8.81 -14.99
N ASN A 28 -17.66 -9.87 -14.46
CA ASN A 28 -18.50 -9.85 -13.27
C ASN A 28 -18.45 -11.18 -12.50
N GLU A 29 -18.94 -11.16 -11.27
CA GLU A 29 -18.94 -12.32 -10.36
C GLU A 29 -19.85 -13.48 -10.78
N ASN A 30 -20.73 -13.27 -11.76
CA ASN A 30 -21.65 -14.28 -12.26
C ASN A 30 -21.12 -15.03 -13.49
N ASN A 31 -19.88 -14.76 -13.90
CA ASN A 31 -19.26 -15.47 -15.01
C ASN A 31 -18.73 -16.84 -14.58
N PRO A 32 -18.73 -17.82 -15.49
CA PRO A 32 -18.12 -19.15 -15.23
C PRO A 32 -16.63 -19.08 -14.93
N TRP A 33 -15.96 -18.04 -15.40
CA TRP A 33 -14.55 -17.78 -15.19
C TRP A 33 -14.37 -16.41 -14.53
N LEU A 34 -13.66 -16.41 -13.39
CA LEU A 34 -13.29 -15.21 -12.65
C LEU A 34 -11.85 -14.82 -12.99
N ASN A 35 -11.62 -13.55 -13.28
CA ASN A 35 -10.29 -13.00 -13.37
C ASN A 35 -9.75 -12.79 -11.94
N LEU A 36 -8.54 -13.26 -11.69
CA LEU A 36 -7.77 -12.91 -10.51
C LEU A 36 -6.62 -12.02 -10.95
N SER A 37 -6.54 -10.86 -10.38
CA SER A 37 -5.46 -9.91 -10.55
C SER A 37 -4.65 -9.81 -9.27
N ASP A 38 -3.43 -9.31 -9.39
CA ASP A 38 -2.60 -8.95 -8.26
C ASP A 38 -3.30 -7.85 -7.44
N GLY A 39 -3.27 -7.98 -6.12
CA GLY A 39 -3.79 -6.97 -5.19
C GLY A 39 -3.16 -5.60 -5.35
N GLY A 40 -1.93 -5.54 -5.84
CA GLY A 40 -1.20 -4.32 -6.15
C GLY A 40 -1.90 -3.39 -7.14
N HIS A 41 -2.82 -3.89 -7.96
CA HIS A 41 -3.68 -3.05 -8.81
C HIS A 41 -4.68 -2.20 -8.01
N ILE A 42 -4.95 -2.55 -6.76
CA ILE A 42 -5.81 -1.79 -5.85
C ILE A 42 -4.97 -0.99 -4.88
N GLU A 43 -4.06 -1.66 -4.16
CA GLU A 43 -3.10 -1.06 -3.24
C GLU A 43 -2.04 -2.09 -2.79
N ASN A 44 -0.84 -1.61 -2.43
CA ASN A 44 0.31 -2.47 -2.14
C ASN A 44 0.58 -2.66 -0.63
N MET A 45 -0.12 -1.93 0.23
CA MET A 45 0.15 -1.92 1.68
C MET A 45 -0.69 -2.94 2.46
N GLY A 46 -1.66 -3.62 1.82
CA GLY A 46 -2.56 -4.58 2.47
C GLY A 46 -3.57 -3.95 3.43
N LEU A 47 -3.78 -2.64 3.36
CA LEU A 47 -4.59 -1.88 4.31
C LEU A 47 -6.07 -1.90 3.99
N TYR A 48 -6.46 -2.03 2.72
CA TYR A 48 -7.85 -1.98 2.29
C TYR A 48 -8.72 -3.00 3.04
N GLU A 49 -8.25 -4.24 3.17
CA GLU A 49 -8.95 -5.29 3.91
C GLU A 49 -8.99 -5.06 5.42
N LEU A 50 -7.94 -4.49 6.00
CA LEU A 50 -7.91 -4.16 7.43
C LEU A 50 -8.91 -3.05 7.78
N LEU A 51 -9.03 -2.05 6.92
CA LEU A 51 -10.03 -0.99 7.05
C LEU A 51 -11.45 -1.52 6.85
N ARG A 52 -11.67 -2.39 5.86
CA ARG A 52 -12.96 -3.07 5.66
C ARG A 52 -13.38 -3.86 6.90
N ARG A 53 -12.43 -4.55 7.54
CA ARG A 53 -12.65 -5.32 8.79
C ARG A 53 -12.73 -4.44 10.03
N ARG A 54 -12.58 -3.15 9.90
CA ARG A 54 -12.67 -2.16 10.99
C ARG A 54 -11.67 -2.44 12.13
N CYS A 55 -10.46 -2.79 11.78
CA CYS A 55 -9.39 -3.01 12.76
C CYS A 55 -9.16 -1.75 13.60
N LYS A 56 -9.10 -1.92 14.92
CA LYS A 56 -8.93 -0.81 15.87
C LYS A 56 -7.49 -0.28 15.92
N PHE A 57 -6.53 -1.16 15.66
CA PHE A 57 -5.13 -0.82 15.62
C PHE A 57 -4.49 -1.46 14.40
N ILE A 58 -3.80 -0.65 13.61
CA ILE A 58 -3.12 -1.07 12.38
C ILE A 58 -1.69 -0.56 12.44
N VAL A 59 -0.73 -1.42 12.10
CA VAL A 59 0.65 -1.02 11.77
C VAL A 59 0.82 -1.23 10.28
N CYS A 60 1.16 -0.17 9.59
CA CYS A 60 1.44 -0.16 8.16
C CYS A 60 2.92 0.13 7.95
N VAL A 61 3.60 -0.75 7.24
CA VAL A 61 4.97 -0.53 6.77
C VAL A 61 4.92 -0.31 5.27
N ASP A 62 5.17 0.91 4.85
CA ASP A 62 5.14 1.29 3.44
C ASP A 62 6.55 1.26 2.85
N GLY A 63 6.81 0.21 2.07
CA GLY A 63 8.04 0.01 1.30
C GLY A 63 7.93 0.43 -0.16
N GLU A 64 6.86 1.12 -0.57
CA GLU A 64 6.74 1.59 -1.95
C GLU A 64 7.83 2.59 -2.31
N ALA A 65 8.39 2.42 -3.51
CA ALA A 65 9.32 3.39 -4.08
C ALA A 65 8.60 4.71 -4.35
N ASP A 66 8.91 5.73 -3.56
CA ASP A 66 8.35 7.08 -3.69
C ASP A 66 9.43 8.15 -3.44
N PRO A 67 10.38 8.28 -4.36
CA PRO A 67 11.55 9.17 -4.18
C PRO A 67 11.18 10.66 -4.10
N ARG A 68 9.94 11.03 -4.40
CA ARG A 68 9.43 12.40 -4.34
C ARG A 68 8.49 12.65 -3.17
N SER A 69 8.24 11.66 -2.31
CA SER A 69 7.29 11.72 -1.21
C SER A 69 5.90 12.23 -1.64
N THR A 70 5.39 11.62 -2.71
CA THR A 70 4.05 11.92 -3.24
C THR A 70 2.95 11.25 -2.43
N PHE A 71 3.28 10.13 -1.76
CA PHE A 71 2.36 9.30 -0.98
C PHE A 71 1.15 8.82 -1.79
N GLU A 72 1.36 8.57 -3.08
CA GLU A 72 0.27 8.23 -4.01
C GLU A 72 -0.49 6.98 -3.56
N GLY A 73 0.21 5.93 -3.14
CA GLY A 73 -0.41 4.70 -2.64
C GLY A 73 -1.28 4.97 -1.41
N GLN A 74 -0.77 5.69 -0.41
CA GLN A 74 -1.53 6.04 0.78
C GLN A 74 -2.75 6.92 0.47
N LEU A 75 -2.60 7.94 -0.37
CA LEU A 75 -3.69 8.85 -0.72
C LEU A 75 -4.76 8.16 -1.58
N THR A 76 -4.35 7.24 -2.44
CA THR A 76 -5.28 6.38 -3.20
C THR A 76 -6.08 5.49 -2.27
N LEU A 77 -5.43 4.86 -1.28
CA LEU A 77 -6.12 4.07 -0.26
C LEU A 77 -7.11 4.92 0.55
N VAL A 78 -6.72 6.13 0.99
CA VAL A 78 -7.61 7.07 1.71
C VAL A 78 -8.87 7.33 0.90
N ARG A 79 -8.73 7.57 -0.39
CA ARG A 79 -9.86 7.80 -1.31
C ARG A 79 -10.75 6.55 -1.44
N HIS A 80 -10.17 5.38 -1.66
CA HIS A 80 -10.93 4.13 -1.78
C HIS A 80 -11.65 3.80 -0.46
N ALA A 81 -10.99 3.92 0.68
CA ALA A 81 -11.61 3.66 1.98
C ALA A 81 -12.79 4.61 2.27
N GLN A 82 -12.69 5.87 1.83
CA GLN A 82 -13.78 6.83 1.96
C GLN A 82 -14.97 6.47 1.05
N ILE A 83 -14.71 6.10 -0.22
CA ILE A 83 -15.75 5.80 -1.20
C ILE A 83 -16.46 4.49 -0.86
N ASP A 84 -15.70 3.43 -0.59
CA ASP A 84 -16.24 2.07 -0.49
C ASP A 84 -16.77 1.75 0.90
N PHE A 85 -16.17 2.32 1.94
CA PHE A 85 -16.49 1.99 3.33
C PHE A 85 -16.96 3.17 4.16
N GLY A 86 -16.91 4.41 3.64
CA GLY A 86 -17.18 5.62 4.41
C GLY A 86 -16.15 5.87 5.53
N VAL A 87 -14.99 5.21 5.47
CA VAL A 87 -13.91 5.38 6.44
C VAL A 87 -13.14 6.66 6.13
N ARG A 88 -12.94 7.49 7.15
CA ARG A 88 -12.14 8.72 7.02
C ARG A 88 -10.80 8.57 7.70
N LEU A 89 -9.76 8.88 6.96
CA LEU A 89 -8.37 8.92 7.39
C LEU A 89 -7.87 10.33 7.13
N GLU A 90 -7.18 10.91 8.10
CA GLU A 90 -6.62 12.27 7.99
C GLU A 90 -5.10 12.18 8.15
N PRO A 91 -4.36 11.82 7.10
CA PRO A 91 -2.91 11.75 7.17
C PRO A 91 -2.30 13.15 7.29
N ARG A 92 -1.40 13.30 8.26
CA ARG A 92 -0.58 14.51 8.43
C ARG A 92 0.82 14.18 7.95
N LEU A 93 1.10 14.49 6.70
CA LEU A 93 2.31 14.03 6.00
C LEU A 93 3.49 15.01 6.11
N ASP A 94 3.29 16.17 6.71
CA ASP A 94 4.29 17.24 6.71
C ASP A 94 5.62 16.83 7.34
N ASP A 95 5.59 16.00 8.39
CA ASP A 95 6.81 15.56 9.07
C ASP A 95 7.50 14.37 8.37
N ILE A 96 6.75 13.59 7.57
CA ILE A 96 7.31 12.48 6.80
C ILE A 96 7.76 12.94 5.41
N ARG A 97 7.22 14.05 4.93
CA ARG A 97 7.55 14.59 3.61
C ARG A 97 9.01 15.05 3.59
N LEU A 98 9.67 14.80 2.46
CA LEU A 98 11.05 15.26 2.26
C LEU A 98 11.13 16.80 2.28
N ASP A 99 12.06 17.33 3.04
CA ASP A 99 12.46 18.73 2.95
C ASP A 99 13.14 18.97 1.58
N PRO A 100 12.68 19.95 0.79
CA PRO A 100 13.21 20.19 -0.55
C PRO A 100 14.71 20.53 -0.61
N LYS A 101 15.30 21.00 0.49
CA LYS A 101 16.71 21.40 0.55
C LYS A 101 17.62 20.27 1.00
N SER A 102 17.20 19.52 2.01
CA SER A 102 18.01 18.45 2.60
C SER A 102 17.72 17.08 2.00
N THR A 103 16.56 16.89 1.36
CA THR A 103 16.04 15.59 0.92
C THR A 103 15.85 14.57 2.05
N LEU A 104 15.70 15.06 3.27
CA LEU A 104 15.48 14.28 4.47
C LEU A 104 14.06 14.51 5.00
N SER A 105 13.51 13.52 5.68
CA SER A 105 12.26 13.63 6.45
C SER A 105 12.58 13.99 7.89
N ARG A 106 11.61 14.51 8.63
CA ARG A 106 11.76 14.75 10.07
C ARG A 106 11.58 13.49 10.90
N THR A 107 10.82 12.53 10.37
CA THR A 107 10.48 11.27 11.03
C THR A 107 10.20 10.19 10.02
N HIS A 108 10.36 8.92 10.41
CA HIS A 108 9.98 7.75 9.61
C HIS A 108 8.52 7.36 9.81
N SER A 109 7.84 7.90 10.81
CA SER A 109 6.54 7.41 11.25
C SER A 109 5.52 8.52 11.44
N HIS A 110 4.27 8.14 11.32
CA HIS A 110 3.13 9.01 11.55
C HIS A 110 1.99 8.20 12.17
N LEU A 111 1.41 8.73 13.25
CA LEU A 111 0.24 8.17 13.90
C LEU A 111 -1.01 8.92 13.43
N LEU A 112 -1.97 8.21 12.85
CA LEU A 112 -3.22 8.79 12.39
C LEU A 112 -4.44 8.09 13.00
N ARG A 113 -5.54 8.82 13.08
CA ARG A 113 -6.83 8.29 13.51
C ARG A 113 -7.63 7.77 12.34
N ILE A 114 -8.30 6.64 12.57
CA ILE A 114 -9.24 6.04 11.63
C ILE A 114 -10.64 6.31 12.16
N HIS A 115 -11.45 7.02 11.39
CA HIS A 115 -12.85 7.27 11.72
C HIS A 115 -13.74 6.33 10.93
N TYR A 116 -14.22 5.30 11.59
CA TYR A 116 -15.16 4.36 11.00
C TYR A 116 -16.59 4.93 11.00
N PRO A 117 -17.40 4.64 9.97
CA PRO A 117 -18.78 5.06 9.94
C PRO A 117 -19.57 4.45 11.10
N ASP A 118 -20.66 5.11 11.50
CA ASP A 118 -21.51 4.66 12.59
C ASP A 118 -22.08 3.26 12.29
N ALA A 119 -22.04 2.38 13.28
CA ALA A 119 -22.57 1.01 13.15
C ALA A 119 -24.09 0.95 13.34
N GLY A 120 -24.77 2.11 13.41
CA GLY A 120 -26.22 2.28 13.59
C GLY A 120 -26.59 3.13 14.80
N PRO A 121 -27.87 3.48 14.96
CA PRO A 121 -28.38 4.30 16.06
C PRO A 121 -27.99 3.72 17.43
N GLY A 122 -27.45 4.57 18.31
CA GLY A 122 -27.08 4.19 19.68
C GLY A 122 -25.76 3.44 19.82
N LYS A 123 -25.03 3.16 18.76
CA LYS A 123 -23.70 2.56 18.84
C LYS A 123 -22.61 3.64 18.85
N PRO A 124 -21.57 3.52 19.69
CA PRO A 124 -20.50 4.50 19.72
C PRO A 124 -19.75 4.54 18.38
N LYS A 125 -19.32 5.73 17.99
CA LYS A 125 -18.42 5.90 16.84
C LYS A 125 -17.15 5.11 17.07
N ALA A 126 -16.85 4.20 16.17
CA ALA A 126 -15.63 3.42 16.27
C ALA A 126 -14.46 4.25 15.76
N ILE A 127 -13.44 4.43 16.62
CA ILE A 127 -12.17 5.06 16.27
C ILE A 127 -11.09 3.99 16.30
N GLY A 128 -10.26 3.97 15.27
CA GLY A 128 -9.04 3.19 15.22
C GLY A 128 -7.81 4.09 15.21
N LEU A 129 -6.66 3.48 15.36
CA LEU A 129 -5.35 4.11 15.24
C LEU A 129 -4.54 3.35 14.20
N MET A 130 -3.81 4.08 13.36
CA MET A 130 -2.85 3.52 12.43
C MET A 130 -1.48 4.15 12.67
N LEU A 131 -0.49 3.31 12.96
CA LEU A 131 0.92 3.68 12.89
C LEU A 131 1.39 3.40 11.47
N TYR A 132 1.70 4.46 10.76
CA TYR A 132 2.24 4.40 9.41
C TYR A 132 3.75 4.63 9.46
N LEU A 133 4.51 3.71 8.89
CA LEU A 133 5.96 3.74 8.79
C LEU A 133 6.34 3.84 7.32
N LYS A 134 7.15 4.81 6.95
CA LYS A 134 7.65 5.01 5.58
C LYS A 134 9.16 4.83 5.54
N LEU A 135 9.66 4.11 4.56
CA LEU A 135 11.08 4.13 4.24
C LEU A 135 11.50 5.55 3.87
N SER A 136 12.34 6.15 4.70
CA SER A 136 12.81 7.54 4.54
C SER A 136 14.15 7.69 5.25
N LEU A 137 14.85 8.79 4.99
CA LEU A 137 16.08 9.15 5.67
C LEU A 137 15.83 10.40 6.51
N THR A 138 16.35 10.42 7.75
CA THR A 138 16.15 11.53 8.71
C THR A 138 17.44 12.28 9.02
N GLY A 139 18.61 11.75 8.61
CA GLY A 139 19.92 12.38 8.79
C GLY A 139 20.69 11.87 10.00
N ASP A 140 20.06 11.05 10.84
CA ASP A 140 20.67 10.42 12.01
C ASP A 140 21.12 8.96 11.78
N GLU A 141 21.09 8.53 10.51
CA GLU A 141 21.51 7.19 10.11
C GLU A 141 22.96 6.90 10.44
N THR A 142 23.24 5.59 10.60
CA THR A 142 24.61 5.10 10.83
C THR A 142 25.54 5.44 9.65
N GLU A 143 26.84 5.45 9.88
CA GLU A 143 27.84 5.68 8.82
C GLU A 143 27.79 4.59 7.72
N LEU A 144 27.34 3.38 8.05
CA LEU A 144 27.12 2.32 7.06
C LEU A 144 26.00 2.71 6.10
N LEU A 145 24.86 3.18 6.63
CA LEU A 145 23.74 3.65 5.82
C LEU A 145 24.10 4.86 4.95
N LYS A 146 24.80 5.84 5.52
CA LYS A 146 25.28 7.01 4.78
C LYS A 146 26.21 6.62 3.64
N ARG A 147 27.12 5.67 3.89
CA ARG A 147 27.97 5.11 2.83
C ARG A 147 27.15 4.41 1.77
N TYR A 148 26.22 3.53 2.15
CA TYR A 148 25.36 2.84 1.18
C TYR A 148 24.56 3.83 0.34
N ARG A 149 23.95 4.84 0.95
CA ARG A 149 23.25 5.91 0.24
C ARG A 149 24.17 6.64 -0.77
N SER A 150 25.44 6.84 -0.45
CA SER A 150 26.37 7.53 -1.35
C SER A 150 26.71 6.74 -2.62
N ILE A 151 26.65 5.40 -2.58
CA ILE A 151 26.88 4.51 -3.73
C ILE A 151 25.59 4.07 -4.42
N SER A 152 24.47 4.13 -3.72
CA SER A 152 23.12 3.78 -4.19
C SER A 152 22.18 4.99 -4.03
N PRO A 153 22.21 5.94 -4.97
CA PRO A 153 21.44 7.19 -4.86
C PRO A 153 19.94 7.04 -4.81
N ASP A 154 19.40 5.91 -5.27
CA ASP A 154 17.97 5.61 -5.23
C ASP A 154 17.51 5.06 -3.87
N PHE A 155 18.45 4.65 -2.99
CA PHE A 155 18.10 4.18 -1.65
C PHE A 155 17.43 5.31 -0.82
N PRO A 156 16.34 5.05 -0.10
CA PRO A 156 15.68 3.77 0.16
C PRO A 156 14.51 3.45 -0.81
N HIS A 157 14.52 3.97 -2.02
CA HIS A 157 13.47 3.82 -3.01
C HIS A 157 13.94 3.06 -4.26
N GLU A 158 14.85 2.10 -4.06
CA GLU A 158 15.36 1.25 -5.13
C GLU A 158 14.24 0.40 -5.75
N SER A 159 14.40 0.07 -7.03
CA SER A 159 13.39 -0.67 -7.78
C SER A 159 13.22 -2.10 -7.26
N THR A 160 11.98 -2.53 -7.08
CA THR A 160 11.61 -3.92 -6.72
C THR A 160 11.70 -4.89 -7.91
N LEU A 161 12.11 -4.44 -9.10
CA LEU A 161 12.36 -5.32 -10.25
C LEU A 161 13.57 -6.21 -10.03
N ASP A 162 14.57 -5.73 -9.30
CA ASP A 162 15.68 -6.54 -8.81
C ASP A 162 15.30 -7.15 -7.46
N GLN A 163 15.11 -8.47 -7.45
CA GLN A 163 14.74 -9.24 -6.26
C GLN A 163 15.96 -9.95 -5.62
N PHE A 164 17.15 -9.78 -6.20
CA PHE A 164 18.39 -10.37 -5.71
C PHE A 164 19.20 -9.35 -4.92
N TYR A 165 18.81 -9.13 -3.66
CA TYR A 165 19.53 -8.22 -2.79
C TYR A 165 20.96 -8.69 -2.53
N THR A 166 21.92 -7.78 -2.64
CA THR A 166 23.26 -8.00 -2.08
C THR A 166 23.21 -7.99 -0.56
N GLU A 167 24.21 -8.55 0.10
CA GLU A 167 24.32 -8.51 1.57
C GLU A 167 24.32 -7.05 2.09
N GLU A 168 25.04 -6.17 1.42
CA GLU A 168 25.13 -4.75 1.79
C GLU A 168 23.77 -4.03 1.64
N GLN A 169 23.06 -4.30 0.55
CA GLN A 169 21.71 -3.76 0.32
C GLN A 169 20.72 -4.25 1.38
N PHE A 170 20.69 -5.58 1.61
CA PHE A 170 19.79 -6.16 2.61
C PHE A 170 20.05 -5.57 3.99
N GLU A 171 21.33 -5.46 4.40
CA GLU A 171 21.68 -4.91 5.70
C GLU A 171 21.32 -3.42 5.82
N ALA A 172 21.44 -2.64 4.72
CA ALA A 172 21.04 -1.25 4.70
C ALA A 172 19.52 -1.09 4.94
N TYR A 173 18.68 -1.88 4.25
CA TYR A 173 17.23 -1.87 4.48
C TYR A 173 16.82 -2.40 5.86
N ARG A 174 17.58 -3.34 6.43
CA ARG A 174 17.32 -3.87 7.76
C ARG A 174 17.62 -2.87 8.87
N GLN A 175 18.57 -1.97 8.64
CA GLN A 175 18.97 -0.95 9.62
C GLN A 175 18.12 0.32 9.55
N LEU A 176 17.48 0.58 8.42
CA LEU A 176 16.57 1.69 8.23
C LEU A 176 15.26 1.49 8.99
#